data_5fb9bd9c305729785448435ee153c592
#
_entry.id   5fb9bd9c305729785448435ee153c592
#
_cell.length_a   1.000
_cell.length_b   1.000
_cell.length_c   1.000
_cell.angle_alpha   90.00
_cell.angle_beta   90.00
_cell.angle_gamma   90.00
#
_symmetry.space_group_name_H-M   'P 1'
#
loop_
_entity.id
_entity.type
_entity.pdbx_description
1 polymer ?
#
loop_
_entity_poly.entity_id
_entity_poly.type
_entity_poly.pdbx_seq_one_letter_code
_entity_poly.pdbx_strand_id
1 'polypeptide(L)'
;MKRVLKVLGKIVLGFVILGIVVFVVLYLATAGTYEVPQTAAQDASIPSVTLDGVTFHAETFGDPASPAVIVVHGGPGADYRYLLNLQELSDEYYVVFYDQRGSGLSPRVDPSELTLDTSIEDLDRIVEHYGNGEPVNLVGHSWGATLVTAYVGRYPEKVAHLVVAEPGGLTNESYEDFQRSARAIDLPLALNGVRLWFESLHVNGPDAYARSDYFLGHISEAWQFSPANGFNCPGTPVPEDHFWRAGAAAYQAIFSSARDEDGNADWSIMTEGLEAYTDTVLMLVSECNQWVGLDYQRTYHLDLYPSVEVVVISDAGHDMFWENPLDSIAAIRAFLRR
;
A
#
# COMPACT_ATOMS: atom_id res chain seq x y z
N MET A 1 -6.46 -48.45 29.83
CA MET A 1 -5.90 -47.92 28.58
C MET A 1 -6.89 -47.96 27.38
N LYS A 2 -7.35 -49.11 26.91
CA LYS A 2 -8.30 -49.22 25.74
C LYS A 2 -9.62 -48.46 25.90
N ARG A 3 -10.18 -48.34 27.10
CA ARG A 3 -11.43 -47.62 27.37
C ARG A 3 -11.25 -46.10 27.33
N VAL A 4 -10.13 -45.59 27.82
CA VAL A 4 -9.75 -44.17 27.76
C VAL A 4 -9.48 -43.72 26.33
N LEU A 5 -8.78 -44.51 25.51
CA LEU A 5 -8.56 -44.27 24.08
C LEU A 5 -9.87 -44.23 23.29
N LYS A 6 -10.85 -45.11 23.60
CA LYS A 6 -12.16 -45.03 22.96
C LYS A 6 -12.97 -43.80 23.34
N VAL A 7 -12.85 -43.29 24.56
CA VAL A 7 -13.52 -42.06 25.00
C VAL A 7 -12.88 -40.86 24.32
N LEU A 8 -11.54 -40.78 24.32
CA LEU A 8 -10.78 -39.73 23.62
C LEU A 8 -11.10 -39.70 22.12
N GLY A 9 -11.16 -40.86 21.46
CA GLY A 9 -11.54 -40.94 20.06
C GLY A 9 -12.97 -40.41 19.78
N LYS A 10 -13.93 -40.65 20.67
CA LYS A 10 -15.31 -40.11 20.51
C LYS A 10 -15.31 -38.57 20.73
N ILE A 11 -14.52 -38.05 21.68
CA ILE A 11 -14.39 -36.60 21.92
C ILE A 11 -13.80 -35.92 20.68
N VAL A 12 -12.68 -36.45 20.16
CA VAL A 12 -12.05 -35.94 18.95
C VAL A 12 -13.01 -35.96 17.76
N LEU A 13 -13.72 -37.09 17.56
CA LEU A 13 -14.72 -37.21 16.50
C LEU A 13 -15.84 -36.16 16.67
N GLY A 14 -16.30 -35.93 17.91
CA GLY A 14 -17.30 -34.89 18.19
C GLY A 14 -16.82 -33.49 17.82
N PHE A 15 -15.56 -33.11 18.13
CA PHE A 15 -14.98 -31.84 17.72
C PHE A 15 -14.83 -31.72 16.20
N VAL A 16 -14.43 -32.79 15.51
CA VAL A 16 -14.33 -32.82 14.04
C VAL A 16 -15.71 -32.60 13.41
N ILE A 17 -16.73 -33.28 13.87
CA ILE A 17 -18.11 -33.13 13.36
C ILE A 17 -18.60 -31.70 13.63
N LEU A 18 -18.40 -31.17 14.82
CA LEU A 18 -18.76 -29.79 15.15
C LEU A 18 -18.05 -28.79 14.23
N GLY A 19 -16.75 -28.96 13.99
CA GLY A 19 -15.96 -28.13 13.09
C GLY A 19 -16.51 -28.16 11.65
N ILE A 20 -16.86 -29.34 11.15
CA ILE A 20 -17.48 -29.48 9.81
C ILE A 20 -18.84 -28.78 9.77
N VAL A 21 -19.68 -28.94 10.78
CA VAL A 21 -20.97 -28.27 10.85
C VAL A 21 -20.84 -26.76 10.85
N VAL A 22 -19.92 -26.21 11.69
CA VAL A 22 -19.65 -24.78 11.75
C VAL A 22 -19.14 -24.28 10.40
N PHE A 23 -18.20 -25.00 9.77
CA PHE A 23 -17.69 -24.64 8.44
C PHE A 23 -18.83 -24.58 7.39
N VAL A 24 -19.67 -25.60 7.33
CA VAL A 24 -20.80 -25.66 6.37
C VAL A 24 -21.81 -24.54 6.63
N VAL A 25 -22.12 -24.26 7.90
CA VAL A 25 -23.04 -23.17 8.26
C VAL A 25 -22.48 -21.83 7.84
N LEU A 26 -21.21 -21.53 8.14
CA LEU A 26 -20.55 -20.27 7.76
C LEU A 26 -20.43 -20.17 6.23
N TYR A 27 -20.03 -21.24 5.55
CA TYR A 27 -19.95 -21.27 4.10
C TYR A 27 -21.30 -20.95 3.44
N LEU A 28 -22.40 -21.56 3.92
CA LEU A 28 -23.74 -21.28 3.40
C LEU A 28 -24.27 -19.90 3.82
N ALA A 29 -23.92 -19.42 4.99
CA ALA A 29 -24.34 -18.12 5.50
C ALA A 29 -23.66 -16.94 4.76
N THR A 30 -22.46 -17.18 4.20
CA THR A 30 -21.72 -16.20 3.39
C THR A 30 -21.89 -16.42 1.88
N ALA A 31 -22.81 -17.30 1.46
CA ALA A 31 -23.07 -17.53 0.05
C ALA A 31 -23.52 -16.24 -0.64
N GLY A 32 -22.83 -15.85 -1.70
CA GLY A 32 -23.07 -14.63 -2.45
C GLY A 32 -22.26 -14.62 -3.74
N THR A 33 -22.41 -13.53 -4.52
CA THR A 33 -21.58 -13.25 -5.69
C THR A 33 -20.58 -12.18 -5.27
N TYR A 34 -19.32 -12.54 -5.22
CA TYR A 34 -18.21 -11.67 -4.89
C TYR A 34 -17.25 -11.64 -6.06
N GLU A 35 -16.82 -10.46 -6.44
CA GLU A 35 -16.01 -10.25 -7.63
C GLU A 35 -14.83 -9.31 -7.30
N VAL A 36 -13.78 -9.41 -8.07
CA VAL A 36 -12.70 -8.42 -8.15
C VAL A 36 -12.57 -7.96 -9.60
N PRO A 37 -12.20 -6.70 -9.86
CA PRO A 37 -11.99 -6.22 -11.22
C PRO A 37 -10.97 -7.04 -12.00
N GLN A 38 -11.08 -7.02 -13.32
CA GLN A 38 -10.05 -7.51 -14.22
C GLN A 38 -8.81 -6.62 -14.16
N THR A 39 -7.66 -7.16 -14.56
CA THR A 39 -6.44 -6.39 -14.74
C THR A 39 -6.28 -5.94 -16.20
N ALA A 40 -5.37 -5.02 -16.46
CA ALA A 40 -5.05 -4.54 -17.80
C ALA A 40 -4.60 -5.66 -18.78
N ALA A 41 -4.15 -6.81 -18.26
CA ALA A 41 -3.85 -7.98 -19.09
C ALA A 41 -5.12 -8.73 -19.56
N GLN A 42 -6.25 -8.53 -18.90
CA GLN A 42 -7.51 -9.25 -19.14
C GLN A 42 -8.55 -8.37 -19.84
N ASP A 43 -8.46 -7.06 -19.60
CA ASP A 43 -9.36 -6.06 -20.21
C ASP A 43 -8.53 -4.93 -20.85
N ALA A 44 -8.47 -4.93 -22.17
CA ALA A 44 -7.72 -3.94 -22.94
C ALA A 44 -8.34 -2.53 -22.90
N SER A 45 -9.51 -2.34 -22.31
CA SER A 45 -10.11 -1.02 -22.09
C SER A 45 -9.52 -0.30 -20.86
N ILE A 46 -8.83 -1.02 -19.99
CA ILE A 46 -8.14 -0.46 -18.83
C ILE A 46 -6.90 0.31 -19.32
N PRO A 47 -6.76 1.61 -18.98
CA PRO A 47 -5.59 2.39 -19.34
C PRO A 47 -4.30 1.73 -18.85
N SER A 48 -3.31 1.61 -19.72
CA SER A 48 -2.06 0.94 -19.34
C SER A 48 -0.89 1.39 -20.21
N VAL A 49 0.32 1.25 -19.66
CA VAL A 49 1.59 1.47 -20.33
C VAL A 49 2.46 0.24 -20.23
N THR A 50 3.18 -0.10 -21.30
CA THR A 50 4.16 -1.20 -21.28
C THR A 50 5.56 -0.63 -21.50
N LEU A 51 6.41 -0.81 -20.49
CA LEU A 51 7.78 -0.29 -20.44
C LEU A 51 8.74 -1.47 -20.26
N ASP A 52 9.68 -1.66 -21.17
CA ASP A 52 10.65 -2.77 -21.18
C ASP A 52 10.01 -4.16 -20.95
N GLY A 53 8.81 -4.35 -21.50
CA GLY A 53 8.07 -5.61 -21.39
C GLY A 53 7.25 -5.76 -20.10
N VAL A 54 7.27 -4.77 -19.21
CA VAL A 54 6.43 -4.71 -17.99
C VAL A 54 5.24 -3.82 -18.25
N THR A 55 4.04 -4.34 -18.00
CA THR A 55 2.79 -3.57 -18.17
C THR A 55 2.30 -3.08 -16.82
N PHE A 56 1.97 -1.80 -16.76
CA PHE A 56 1.38 -1.13 -15.60
C PHE A 56 0.00 -0.57 -15.98
N HIS A 57 -0.98 -0.70 -15.11
CA HIS A 57 -2.15 0.17 -15.15
C HIS A 57 -1.69 1.58 -14.81
N ALA A 58 -1.99 2.55 -15.67
CA ALA A 58 -1.55 3.93 -15.49
C ALA A 58 -2.50 4.91 -16.14
N GLU A 59 -2.71 6.03 -15.47
CA GLU A 59 -3.50 7.16 -15.98
C GLU A 59 -2.73 8.46 -15.80
N THR A 60 -2.94 9.40 -16.70
CA THR A 60 -2.26 10.69 -16.68
C THR A 60 -3.26 11.84 -16.83
N PHE A 61 -2.96 12.95 -16.16
CA PHE A 61 -3.79 14.15 -16.16
C PHE A 61 -2.91 15.39 -16.38
N GLY A 62 -3.41 16.38 -17.09
CA GLY A 62 -2.69 17.62 -17.39
C GLY A 62 -1.95 17.62 -18.73
N ASP A 63 -1.12 18.63 -18.95
CA ASP A 63 -0.34 18.79 -20.17
C ASP A 63 0.96 17.99 -20.09
N PRO A 64 1.22 17.03 -21.02
CA PRO A 64 2.47 16.28 -21.07
C PRO A 64 3.75 17.14 -21.22
N ALA A 65 3.62 18.42 -21.59
CA ALA A 65 4.73 19.35 -21.63
C ALA A 65 5.05 20.03 -20.28
N SER A 66 4.16 19.89 -19.29
CA SER A 66 4.38 20.39 -17.94
C SER A 66 5.31 19.47 -17.14
N PRO A 67 5.99 19.98 -16.07
CA PRO A 67 6.80 19.12 -15.19
C PRO A 67 5.99 17.95 -14.63
N ALA A 68 6.56 16.74 -14.66
CA ALA A 68 5.87 15.54 -14.22
C ALA A 68 5.77 15.49 -12.67
N VAL A 69 4.60 15.06 -12.17
CA VAL A 69 4.39 14.61 -10.79
C VAL A 69 3.98 13.15 -10.83
N ILE A 70 4.83 12.26 -10.33
CA ILE A 70 4.56 10.82 -10.27
C ILE A 70 4.07 10.48 -8.87
N VAL A 71 2.86 9.93 -8.80
CA VAL A 71 2.19 9.53 -7.57
C VAL A 71 2.38 8.04 -7.32
N VAL A 72 2.96 7.70 -6.16
CA VAL A 72 3.32 6.33 -5.78
C VAL A 72 2.47 5.88 -4.59
N HIS A 73 1.60 4.90 -4.83
CA HIS A 73 0.64 4.42 -3.85
C HIS A 73 1.24 3.53 -2.75
N GLY A 74 0.49 3.38 -1.67
CA GLY A 74 0.82 2.59 -0.49
C GLY A 74 0.60 1.07 -0.64
N GLY A 75 0.59 0.39 0.47
CA GLY A 75 0.44 -1.05 0.60
C GLY A 75 1.64 -1.69 1.28
N PRO A 76 2.58 -2.41 0.57
CA PRO A 76 2.56 -2.77 -0.86
C PRO A 76 1.31 -3.55 -1.25
N GLY A 77 0.96 -3.52 -2.53
CA GLY A 77 -0.19 -4.27 -3.04
C GLY A 77 -1.54 -3.54 -2.94
N ALA A 78 -1.58 -2.24 -2.60
CA ALA A 78 -2.78 -1.42 -2.81
C ALA A 78 -2.91 -0.99 -4.29
N ASP A 79 -3.70 0.02 -4.57
CA ASP A 79 -3.77 0.72 -5.85
C ASP A 79 -3.81 2.24 -5.61
N TYR A 80 -3.75 3.04 -6.68
CA TYR A 80 -3.71 4.50 -6.54
C TYR A 80 -5.08 5.17 -6.37
N ARG A 81 -6.19 4.43 -6.37
CA ARG A 81 -7.55 5.00 -6.38
C ARG A 81 -7.79 6.03 -5.28
N TYR A 82 -7.34 5.73 -4.06
CA TYR A 82 -7.50 6.62 -2.91
C TYR A 82 -6.66 7.91 -3.01
N LEU A 83 -5.70 7.98 -3.95
CA LEU A 83 -4.85 9.14 -4.21
C LEU A 83 -5.36 10.02 -5.36
N LEU A 84 -6.48 9.65 -6.02
CA LEU A 84 -6.97 10.34 -7.21
C LEU A 84 -7.28 11.83 -7.00
N ASN A 85 -7.51 12.28 -5.76
CA ASN A 85 -7.66 13.71 -5.48
C ASN A 85 -6.42 14.52 -5.88
N LEU A 86 -5.22 13.90 -5.92
CA LEU A 86 -3.99 14.55 -6.39
C LEU A 86 -4.04 14.92 -7.88
N GLN A 87 -5.03 14.44 -8.66
CA GLN A 87 -5.26 14.91 -10.03
C GLN A 87 -5.52 16.43 -10.11
N GLU A 88 -5.93 17.07 -9.01
CA GLU A 88 -6.10 18.52 -8.96
C GLU A 88 -4.79 19.31 -9.21
N LEU A 89 -3.63 18.66 -9.07
CA LEU A 89 -2.34 19.25 -9.45
C LEU A 89 -2.18 19.39 -10.97
N SER A 90 -3.06 18.77 -11.76
CA SER A 90 -2.96 18.75 -13.24
C SER A 90 -3.23 20.08 -13.93
N ASP A 91 -3.65 21.09 -13.19
CA ASP A 91 -3.72 22.47 -13.68
C ASP A 91 -2.34 23.11 -13.91
N GLU A 92 -1.29 22.59 -13.25
CA GLU A 92 0.09 23.10 -13.34
C GLU A 92 1.11 22.03 -13.72
N TYR A 93 0.81 20.76 -13.49
CA TYR A 93 1.73 19.63 -13.62
C TYR A 93 1.15 18.53 -14.53
N TYR A 94 2.03 17.71 -15.06
CA TYR A 94 1.65 16.45 -15.70
C TYR A 94 1.61 15.37 -14.63
N VAL A 95 0.42 15.05 -14.10
CA VAL A 95 0.23 14.11 -13.00
C VAL A 95 0.08 12.71 -13.53
N VAL A 96 0.92 11.80 -13.02
CA VAL A 96 0.99 10.40 -13.43
C VAL A 96 0.63 9.51 -12.23
N PHE A 97 -0.41 8.71 -12.40
CA PHE A 97 -0.76 7.63 -11.47
C PHE A 97 -0.43 6.29 -12.11
N TYR A 98 0.08 5.36 -11.34
CA TYR A 98 0.27 3.98 -11.79
C TYR A 98 0.09 2.99 -10.65
N ASP A 99 -0.44 1.82 -10.95
CA ASP A 99 -0.43 0.68 -10.04
C ASP A 99 0.90 -0.06 -10.18
N GLN A 100 1.58 -0.27 -9.06
CA GLN A 100 2.83 -1.00 -9.01
C GLN A 100 2.65 -2.44 -9.53
N ARG A 101 3.73 -3.09 -9.95
CA ARG A 101 3.72 -4.47 -10.47
C ARG A 101 2.95 -5.42 -9.53
N GLY A 102 2.02 -6.18 -10.08
CA GLY A 102 1.22 -7.15 -9.34
C GLY A 102 0.16 -6.55 -8.41
N SER A 103 0.01 -5.23 -8.38
CA SER A 103 -0.93 -4.47 -7.54
C SER A 103 -2.05 -3.87 -8.37
N GLY A 104 -3.13 -3.45 -7.73
CA GLY A 104 -4.24 -2.75 -8.35
C GLY A 104 -4.77 -3.46 -9.60
N LEU A 105 -4.92 -2.71 -10.68
CA LEU A 105 -5.32 -3.22 -11.99
C LEU A 105 -4.11 -3.55 -12.88
N SER A 106 -2.86 -3.41 -12.41
CA SER A 106 -1.67 -3.94 -13.09
C SER A 106 -1.72 -5.47 -13.19
N PRO A 107 -1.15 -6.05 -14.27
CA PRO A 107 -1.13 -7.49 -14.45
C PRO A 107 -0.52 -8.24 -13.26
N ARG A 108 -1.08 -9.39 -12.94
CA ARG A 108 -0.49 -10.31 -11.95
C ARG A 108 0.70 -11.02 -12.57
N VAL A 109 1.78 -11.14 -11.79
CA VAL A 109 3.05 -11.76 -12.19
C VAL A 109 3.46 -12.86 -11.21
N ASP A 110 4.52 -13.59 -11.53
CA ASP A 110 5.08 -14.57 -10.60
C ASP A 110 5.61 -13.85 -9.34
N PRO A 111 5.34 -14.36 -8.12
CA PRO A 111 5.83 -13.75 -6.89
C PRO A 111 7.36 -13.55 -6.82
N SER A 112 8.14 -14.36 -7.56
CA SER A 112 9.61 -14.18 -7.65
C SER A 112 10.03 -12.89 -8.36
N GLU A 113 9.13 -12.25 -9.10
CA GLU A 113 9.37 -10.97 -9.76
C GLU A 113 9.06 -9.76 -8.84
N LEU A 114 8.55 -10.00 -7.64
CA LEU A 114 8.04 -8.99 -6.71
C LEU A 114 9.03 -8.83 -5.55
N THR A 115 10.06 -8.02 -5.75
CA THR A 115 11.10 -7.73 -4.76
C THR A 115 11.23 -6.23 -4.52
N LEU A 116 11.99 -5.84 -3.48
CA LEU A 116 12.32 -4.43 -3.23
C LEU A 116 13.08 -3.82 -4.42
N ASP A 117 14.09 -4.51 -4.93
CA ASP A 117 14.87 -4.04 -6.08
C ASP A 117 14.01 -3.86 -7.33
N THR A 118 13.16 -4.84 -7.66
CA THR A 118 12.28 -4.71 -8.83
C THR A 118 11.27 -3.59 -8.68
N SER A 119 10.83 -3.27 -7.44
CA SER A 119 9.95 -2.13 -7.19
C SER A 119 10.64 -0.80 -7.49
N ILE A 120 11.93 -0.65 -7.12
CA ILE A 120 12.73 0.54 -7.42
C ILE A 120 13.01 0.64 -8.93
N GLU A 121 13.35 -0.48 -9.59
CA GLU A 121 13.56 -0.51 -11.04
C GLU A 121 12.29 -0.18 -11.83
N ASP A 122 11.13 -0.63 -11.37
CA ASP A 122 9.86 -0.30 -11.99
C ASP A 122 9.52 1.19 -11.85
N LEU A 123 9.81 1.79 -10.69
CA LEU A 123 9.67 3.24 -10.52
C LEU A 123 10.63 3.99 -11.45
N ASP A 124 11.86 3.48 -11.67
CA ASP A 124 12.80 4.07 -12.61
C ASP A 124 12.26 4.05 -14.06
N ARG A 125 11.65 2.94 -14.51
CA ARG A 125 10.97 2.86 -15.82
C ARG A 125 9.88 3.92 -15.97
N ILE A 126 9.08 4.12 -14.93
CA ILE A 126 8.02 5.14 -14.91
C ILE A 126 8.62 6.55 -14.97
N VAL A 127 9.64 6.83 -14.16
CA VAL A 127 10.34 8.12 -14.14
C VAL A 127 10.98 8.43 -15.49
N GLU A 128 11.69 7.50 -16.09
CA GLU A 128 12.32 7.71 -17.39
C GLU A 128 11.30 7.94 -18.50
N HIS A 129 10.18 7.21 -18.47
CA HIS A 129 9.15 7.35 -19.50
C HIS A 129 8.41 8.70 -19.41
N TYR A 130 8.01 9.10 -18.22
CA TYR A 130 7.18 10.30 -18.03
C TYR A 130 7.97 11.57 -17.74
N GLY A 131 9.23 11.44 -17.31
CA GLY A 131 10.12 12.58 -17.07
C GLY A 131 10.66 13.24 -18.37
N ASN A 132 10.59 12.56 -19.50
CA ASN A 132 11.07 13.09 -20.79
C ASN A 132 12.53 13.58 -20.76
N GLY A 133 13.36 12.98 -19.90
CA GLY A 133 14.78 13.33 -19.70
C GLY A 133 15.03 14.48 -18.72
N GLU A 134 13.98 15.02 -18.08
CA GLU A 134 14.06 16.00 -17.02
C GLU A 134 13.80 15.35 -15.66
N PRO A 135 14.35 15.87 -14.55
CA PRO A 135 14.01 15.40 -13.21
C PRO A 135 12.52 15.59 -12.90
N VAL A 136 11.93 14.61 -12.21
CA VAL A 136 10.50 14.58 -11.88
C VAL A 136 10.22 14.96 -10.43
N ASN A 137 8.98 15.30 -10.13
CA ASN A 137 8.50 15.42 -8.76
C ASN A 137 7.89 14.09 -8.35
N LEU A 138 8.29 13.57 -7.18
CA LEU A 138 7.75 12.33 -6.62
C LEU A 138 6.85 12.63 -5.42
N VAL A 139 5.67 12.03 -5.40
CA VAL A 139 4.75 12.05 -4.25
C VAL A 139 4.46 10.62 -3.86
N GLY A 140 5.04 10.18 -2.74
CA GLY A 140 4.82 8.84 -2.19
C GLY A 140 3.97 8.86 -0.93
N HIS A 141 3.06 7.89 -0.80
CA HIS A 141 2.24 7.71 0.40
C HIS A 141 2.47 6.33 1.03
N SER A 142 2.63 6.27 2.35
CA SER A 142 2.78 5.00 3.09
C SER A 142 3.95 4.17 2.54
N TRP A 143 3.72 2.94 2.07
CA TRP A 143 4.70 2.14 1.33
C TRP A 143 5.27 2.90 0.12
N GLY A 144 4.44 3.66 -0.60
CA GLY A 144 4.91 4.50 -1.70
C GLY A 144 5.92 5.55 -1.24
N ALA A 145 5.75 6.12 -0.03
CA ALA A 145 6.73 7.04 0.56
C ALA A 145 8.05 6.33 0.90
N THR A 146 7.98 5.08 1.36
CA THR A 146 9.17 4.22 1.55
C THR A 146 9.88 3.96 0.20
N LEU A 147 9.12 3.63 -0.84
CA LEU A 147 9.68 3.34 -2.17
C LEU A 147 10.34 4.57 -2.83
N VAL A 148 9.71 5.76 -2.76
CA VAL A 148 10.31 6.98 -3.32
C VAL A 148 11.55 7.42 -2.53
N THR A 149 11.62 7.12 -1.23
CA THR A 149 12.81 7.34 -0.41
C THR A 149 13.97 6.46 -0.87
N ALA A 150 13.74 5.17 -1.10
CA ALA A 150 14.74 4.27 -1.65
C ALA A 150 15.17 4.68 -3.07
N TYR A 151 14.21 5.11 -3.88
CA TYR A 151 14.47 5.57 -5.23
C TYR A 151 15.39 6.78 -5.28
N VAL A 152 15.11 7.82 -4.48
CA VAL A 152 15.93 9.04 -4.46
C VAL A 152 17.34 8.80 -3.92
N GLY A 153 17.52 7.84 -3.01
CA GLY A 153 18.85 7.41 -2.58
C GLY A 153 19.69 6.82 -3.71
N ARG A 154 19.04 6.07 -4.64
CA ARG A 154 19.72 5.44 -5.79
C ARG A 154 19.88 6.39 -6.99
N TYR A 155 18.94 7.32 -7.20
CA TYR A 155 18.88 8.21 -8.37
C TYR A 155 18.55 9.66 -7.97
N PRO A 156 19.37 10.31 -7.12
CA PRO A 156 19.07 11.65 -6.60
C PRO A 156 18.93 12.70 -7.72
N GLU A 157 19.68 12.55 -8.82
CA GLU A 157 19.66 13.48 -9.96
C GLU A 157 18.40 13.43 -10.81
N LYS A 158 17.58 12.36 -10.66
CA LYS A 158 16.32 12.21 -11.39
C LYS A 158 15.12 12.84 -10.67
N VAL A 159 15.31 13.36 -9.45
CA VAL A 159 14.23 13.88 -8.61
C VAL A 159 14.40 15.37 -8.35
N ALA A 160 13.47 16.17 -8.86
CA ALA A 160 13.44 17.60 -8.62
C ALA A 160 12.89 17.95 -7.23
N HIS A 161 11.75 17.33 -6.87
CA HIS A 161 11.15 17.50 -5.54
C HIS A 161 10.65 16.15 -5.02
N LEU A 162 10.89 15.90 -3.74
CA LEU A 162 10.44 14.70 -3.03
C LEU A 162 9.42 15.05 -1.96
N VAL A 163 8.22 14.45 -2.07
CA VAL A 163 7.16 14.50 -1.05
C VAL A 163 6.94 13.10 -0.51
N VAL A 164 7.08 12.93 0.79
CA VAL A 164 6.84 11.68 1.50
C VAL A 164 5.71 11.87 2.50
N ALA A 165 4.65 11.07 2.39
CA ALA A 165 3.51 11.12 3.29
C ALA A 165 3.49 9.83 4.13
N GLU A 166 3.81 9.97 5.41
CA GLU A 166 3.79 8.91 6.43
C GLU A 166 4.41 7.58 5.97
N PRO A 167 5.71 7.53 5.62
CA PRO A 167 6.38 6.26 5.37
C PRO A 167 6.25 5.33 6.58
N GLY A 168 6.08 4.03 6.32
CA GLY A 168 5.99 3.01 7.36
C GLY A 168 7.35 2.73 8.00
N GLY A 169 8.10 1.72 7.51
CA GLY A 169 9.47 1.44 7.96
C GLY A 169 10.50 1.87 6.92
N LEU A 170 11.51 2.65 7.31
CA LEU A 170 12.66 2.99 6.47
C LEU A 170 13.96 2.31 6.95
N THR A 171 13.99 1.85 8.19
CA THR A 171 15.11 1.13 8.80
C THR A 171 14.62 -0.16 9.44
N ASN A 172 15.52 -1.09 9.76
CA ASN A 172 15.14 -2.30 10.49
C ASN A 172 14.42 -1.98 11.81
N GLU A 173 14.92 -0.99 12.55
CA GLU A 173 14.34 -0.59 13.84
C GLU A 173 12.92 -0.04 13.66
N SER A 174 12.72 0.91 12.75
CA SER A 174 11.40 1.47 12.47
C SER A 174 10.42 0.43 11.94
N TYR A 175 10.87 -0.48 11.07
CA TYR A 175 10.04 -1.55 10.56
C TYR A 175 9.60 -2.53 11.65
N GLU A 176 10.49 -2.90 12.57
CA GLU A 176 10.14 -3.75 13.71
C GLU A 176 9.11 -3.08 14.63
N ASP A 177 9.25 -1.78 14.88
CA ASP A 177 8.28 -1.03 15.68
C ASP A 177 6.93 -0.92 14.97
N PHE A 178 6.95 -0.60 13.67
CA PHE A 178 5.77 -0.64 12.81
C PHE A 178 5.03 -1.98 12.91
N GLN A 179 5.74 -3.11 12.79
CA GLN A 179 5.15 -4.45 12.89
C GLN A 179 4.60 -4.77 14.28
N ARG A 180 5.22 -4.26 15.34
CA ARG A 180 4.72 -4.43 16.71
C ARG A 180 3.42 -3.68 16.96
N SER A 181 3.34 -2.47 16.43
CA SER A 181 2.18 -1.59 16.58
C SER A 181 0.99 -2.05 15.75
N ALA A 182 1.21 -2.73 14.63
CA ALA A 182 0.19 -3.24 13.70
C ALA A 182 -0.73 -4.34 14.28
N ARG A 183 -0.56 -4.75 15.53
CA ARG A 183 -1.19 -5.96 16.10
C ARG A 183 -2.54 -5.73 16.79
N ALA A 184 -3.12 -4.55 16.71
CA ALA A 184 -4.41 -4.28 17.33
C ALA A 184 -5.55 -4.99 16.55
N ILE A 185 -5.80 -6.25 16.89
CA ILE A 185 -6.94 -7.01 16.40
C ILE A 185 -7.93 -7.13 17.56
N ASP A 186 -9.03 -6.42 17.47
CA ASP A 186 -10.15 -6.57 18.39
C ASP A 186 -11.10 -7.71 17.95
N LEU A 187 -12.06 -8.04 18.82
CA LEU A 187 -13.01 -9.11 18.53
C LEU A 187 -13.89 -8.81 17.30
N PRO A 188 -14.41 -7.59 17.09
CA PRO A 188 -15.15 -7.23 15.87
C PRO A 188 -14.33 -7.48 14.59
N LEU A 189 -13.08 -7.02 14.56
CA LEU A 189 -12.18 -7.22 13.41
C LEU A 189 -11.89 -8.71 13.18
N ALA A 190 -11.64 -9.48 14.23
CA ALA A 190 -11.41 -10.91 14.13
C ALA A 190 -12.65 -11.65 13.55
N LEU A 191 -13.85 -11.31 14.01
CA LEU A 191 -15.10 -11.89 13.49
C LEU A 191 -15.34 -11.48 12.03
N ASN A 192 -15.06 -10.22 11.70
CA ASN A 192 -15.14 -9.74 10.31
C ASN A 192 -14.13 -10.47 9.41
N GLY A 193 -12.91 -10.69 9.87
CA GLY A 193 -11.91 -11.48 9.15
C GLY A 193 -12.37 -12.90 8.85
N VAL A 194 -13.03 -13.56 9.83
CA VAL A 194 -13.63 -14.88 9.59
C VAL A 194 -14.71 -14.80 8.51
N ARG A 195 -15.61 -13.80 8.56
CA ARG A 195 -16.66 -13.59 7.55
C ARG A 195 -16.03 -13.39 6.16
N LEU A 196 -15.10 -12.46 6.03
CA LEU A 196 -14.41 -12.13 4.77
C LEU A 196 -13.66 -13.33 4.19
N TRP A 197 -13.05 -14.17 5.06
CA TRP A 197 -12.42 -15.39 4.61
C TRP A 197 -13.42 -16.37 3.99
N PHE A 198 -14.60 -16.56 4.61
CA PHE A 198 -15.66 -17.41 4.05
C PHE A 198 -16.26 -16.79 2.77
N GLU A 199 -16.48 -15.49 2.69
CA GLU A 199 -16.88 -14.78 1.47
C GLU A 199 -15.88 -15.00 0.34
N SER A 200 -14.57 -14.94 0.63
CA SER A 200 -13.53 -15.19 -0.35
C SER A 200 -13.61 -16.58 -1.00
N LEU A 201 -14.22 -17.58 -0.32
CA LEU A 201 -14.43 -18.91 -0.89
C LEU A 201 -15.44 -18.93 -2.05
N HIS A 202 -16.28 -17.90 -2.14
CA HIS A 202 -17.31 -17.73 -3.18
C HIS A 202 -16.88 -16.78 -4.29
N VAL A 203 -15.66 -16.18 -4.21
CA VAL A 203 -15.16 -15.28 -5.25
C VAL A 203 -14.98 -16.05 -6.55
N ASN A 204 -15.71 -15.63 -7.58
CA ASN A 204 -15.54 -16.06 -8.97
C ASN A 204 -14.77 -14.95 -9.69
N GLY A 205 -13.46 -15.07 -9.71
CA GLY A 205 -12.63 -14.02 -10.23
C GLY A 205 -12.04 -14.29 -11.60
N PRO A 206 -11.45 -13.28 -12.23
CA PRO A 206 -10.89 -13.38 -13.55
C PRO A 206 -9.58 -14.21 -13.61
N ASP A 207 -8.95 -14.47 -12.45
CA ASP A 207 -7.67 -15.18 -12.36
C ASP A 207 -7.49 -15.92 -11.03
N ALA A 208 -6.36 -16.62 -10.90
CA ALA A 208 -6.05 -17.44 -9.73
C ALA A 208 -5.82 -16.60 -8.43
N TYR A 209 -5.55 -15.31 -8.55
CA TYR A 209 -5.29 -14.41 -7.42
C TYR A 209 -6.56 -13.74 -6.87
N ALA A 210 -7.65 -13.77 -7.62
CA ALA A 210 -8.88 -13.05 -7.30
C ALA A 210 -9.37 -13.26 -5.87
N ARG A 211 -9.32 -14.50 -5.38
CA ARG A 211 -9.74 -14.85 -4.01
C ARG A 211 -8.86 -14.22 -2.93
N SER A 212 -7.55 -14.29 -3.09
CA SER A 212 -6.61 -13.70 -2.13
C SER A 212 -6.63 -12.18 -2.17
N ASP A 213 -6.79 -11.61 -3.37
CA ASP A 213 -6.90 -10.17 -3.56
C ASP A 213 -8.17 -9.62 -2.91
N TYR A 214 -9.31 -10.30 -3.08
CA TYR A 214 -10.55 -9.95 -2.38
C TYR A 214 -10.37 -9.93 -0.87
N PHE A 215 -9.82 -11.03 -0.32
CA PHE A 215 -9.63 -11.15 1.11
C PHE A 215 -8.68 -10.08 1.66
N LEU A 216 -7.51 -9.88 1.02
CA LEU A 216 -6.54 -8.87 1.48
C LEU A 216 -7.14 -7.47 1.41
N GLY A 217 -7.78 -7.09 0.31
CA GLY A 217 -8.37 -5.76 0.16
C GLY A 217 -9.34 -5.44 1.29
N HIS A 218 -10.34 -6.28 1.46
CA HIS A 218 -11.39 -6.03 2.45
C HIS A 218 -10.93 -6.17 3.91
N ILE A 219 -9.99 -7.07 4.22
CA ILE A 219 -9.46 -7.18 5.59
C ILE A 219 -8.53 -6.01 5.93
N SER A 220 -7.75 -5.53 4.96
CA SER A 220 -6.89 -4.35 5.14
C SER A 220 -7.71 -3.09 5.35
N GLU A 221 -8.76 -2.88 4.57
CA GLU A 221 -9.72 -1.78 4.75
C GLU A 221 -10.39 -1.85 6.11
N ALA A 222 -10.95 -3.01 6.47
CA ALA A 222 -11.59 -3.20 7.77
C ALA A 222 -10.62 -2.98 8.95
N TRP A 223 -9.35 -3.33 8.78
CA TRP A 223 -8.32 -3.10 9.77
C TRP A 223 -7.96 -1.61 9.85
N GLN A 224 -7.73 -0.97 8.72
CA GLN A 224 -7.33 0.44 8.63
C GLN A 224 -8.38 1.37 9.26
N PHE A 225 -9.66 1.14 8.99
CA PHE A 225 -10.77 1.92 9.53
C PHE A 225 -11.30 1.40 10.88
N SER A 226 -10.63 0.44 11.50
CA SER A 226 -10.99 0.00 12.85
C SER A 226 -10.63 1.08 13.88
N PRO A 227 -11.59 1.51 14.73
CA PRO A 227 -11.31 2.48 15.79
C PRO A 227 -10.21 2.03 16.78
N ALA A 228 -9.91 0.73 16.82
CA ALA A 228 -8.93 0.17 17.74
C ALA A 228 -7.47 0.42 17.31
N ASN A 229 -7.21 0.73 16.03
CA ASN A 229 -5.82 0.86 15.56
C ASN A 229 -5.27 2.29 15.53
N GLY A 230 -6.13 3.32 15.64
CA GLY A 230 -5.69 4.71 15.68
C GLY A 230 -5.05 5.22 14.38
N PHE A 231 -5.38 4.61 13.25
CA PHE A 231 -4.83 4.95 11.94
C PHE A 231 -5.51 6.20 11.35
N ASN A 232 -6.82 6.32 11.55
CA ASN A 232 -7.65 7.43 11.08
C ASN A 232 -8.26 8.21 12.24
N CYS A 233 -8.82 9.37 11.94
CA CYS A 233 -9.56 10.17 12.93
C CYS A 233 -10.75 9.37 13.49
N PRO A 234 -11.09 9.52 14.77
CA PRO A 234 -12.25 8.86 15.34
C PRO A 234 -13.54 9.24 14.58
N GLY A 235 -14.22 8.23 14.04
CA GLY A 235 -15.47 8.42 13.32
C GLY A 235 -15.34 8.67 11.82
N THR A 236 -14.13 8.61 11.27
CA THR A 236 -13.94 8.61 9.82
C THR A 236 -14.72 7.45 9.19
N PRO A 237 -15.63 7.71 8.23
CA PRO A 237 -16.37 6.67 7.55
C PRO A 237 -15.43 5.88 6.62
N VAL A 238 -15.70 4.60 6.47
CA VAL A 238 -15.04 3.80 5.41
C VAL A 238 -15.53 4.32 4.05
N PRO A 239 -14.63 4.72 3.14
CA PRO A 239 -15.04 5.16 1.81
C PRO A 239 -15.63 4.00 1.01
N GLU A 240 -16.73 4.23 0.25
CA GLU A 240 -17.36 3.20 -0.58
C GLU A 240 -16.44 2.73 -1.73
N ASP A 241 -15.54 3.61 -2.18
CA ASP A 241 -14.71 3.43 -3.37
C ASP A 241 -13.22 3.63 -3.07
N HIS A 242 -12.73 3.10 -1.96
CA HIS A 242 -11.38 3.35 -1.48
C HIS A 242 -10.28 2.73 -2.37
N PHE A 243 -10.52 1.55 -2.90
CA PHE A 243 -9.60 0.86 -3.82
C PHE A 243 -10.37 0.03 -4.87
N TRP A 244 -9.69 -0.33 -5.98
CA TRP A 244 -10.25 -1.23 -6.99
C TRP A 244 -9.96 -2.69 -6.64
N ARG A 245 -8.67 -3.01 -6.44
CA ARG A 245 -8.24 -4.39 -6.24
C ARG A 245 -6.91 -4.46 -5.53
N ALA A 246 -6.81 -5.19 -4.44
CA ALA A 246 -5.53 -5.47 -3.79
C ALA A 246 -4.68 -6.49 -4.58
N GLY A 247 -3.36 -6.42 -4.41
CA GLY A 247 -2.38 -7.38 -4.91
C GLY A 247 -1.81 -8.23 -3.78
N ALA A 248 -2.52 -9.29 -3.37
CA ALA A 248 -2.11 -10.10 -2.21
C ALA A 248 -0.73 -10.76 -2.39
N ALA A 249 -0.41 -11.20 -3.62
CA ALA A 249 0.89 -11.76 -3.92
C ALA A 249 2.00 -10.71 -3.81
N ALA A 250 1.77 -9.47 -4.28
CA ALA A 250 2.72 -8.37 -4.17
C ALA A 250 2.97 -8.00 -2.71
N TYR A 251 1.89 -7.86 -1.91
CA TYR A 251 2.01 -7.61 -0.48
C TYR A 251 2.92 -8.64 0.21
N GLN A 252 2.64 -9.92 0.00
CA GLN A 252 3.38 -11.00 0.65
C GLN A 252 4.82 -11.11 0.15
N ALA A 253 5.05 -11.02 -1.15
CA ALA A 253 6.35 -11.23 -1.76
C ALA A 253 7.31 -10.08 -1.42
N ILE A 254 6.88 -8.82 -1.50
CA ILE A 254 7.70 -7.66 -1.19
C ILE A 254 8.17 -7.69 0.26
N PHE A 255 7.25 -7.91 1.23
CA PHE A 255 7.66 -8.05 2.63
C PHE A 255 8.52 -9.30 2.91
N SER A 256 8.39 -10.34 2.10
CA SER A 256 9.23 -11.53 2.23
C SER A 256 10.63 -11.33 1.63
N SER A 257 10.75 -10.46 0.62
CA SER A 257 12.04 -10.12 -0.01
C SER A 257 12.91 -9.18 0.85
N ALA A 258 12.29 -8.47 1.81
CA ALA A 258 12.98 -7.60 2.76
C ALA A 258 13.63 -8.39 3.91
N ARG A 259 14.39 -9.46 3.59
CA ARG A 259 15.02 -10.33 4.57
C ARG A 259 16.44 -10.69 4.15
N ASP A 260 17.34 -10.73 5.14
CA ASP A 260 18.69 -11.27 4.96
C ASP A 260 18.70 -12.81 4.83
N GLU A 261 19.89 -13.38 4.60
CA GLU A 261 20.08 -14.84 4.45
C GLU A 261 19.68 -15.62 5.72
N ASP A 262 19.70 -14.99 6.88
CA ASP A 262 19.31 -15.56 8.17
C ASP A 262 17.80 -15.42 8.45
N GLY A 263 17.06 -14.71 7.56
CA GLY A 263 15.63 -14.47 7.65
C GLY A 263 15.23 -13.28 8.54
N ASN A 264 16.19 -12.45 8.98
CA ASN A 264 15.91 -11.21 9.68
C ASN A 264 15.47 -10.12 8.69
N ALA A 265 14.75 -9.11 9.18
CA ALA A 265 14.37 -7.97 8.34
C ALA A 265 15.63 -7.23 7.85
N ASP A 266 15.69 -6.96 6.55
CA ASP A 266 16.72 -6.13 5.93
C ASP A 266 16.07 -5.02 5.10
N TRP A 267 16.02 -3.85 5.70
CA TRP A 267 15.47 -2.60 5.13
C TRP A 267 16.59 -1.61 4.78
N SER A 268 17.84 -2.04 4.75
CA SER A 268 18.99 -1.16 4.47
C SER A 268 18.90 -0.46 3.11
N ILE A 269 18.34 -1.15 2.11
CA ILE A 269 18.12 -0.62 0.76
C ILE A 269 17.23 0.63 0.74
N MET A 270 16.36 0.83 1.74
CA MET A 270 15.42 1.95 1.77
C MET A 270 16.09 3.29 2.07
N THR A 271 17.28 3.28 2.65
CA THR A 271 18.02 4.49 3.01
C THR A 271 19.41 4.55 2.39
N GLU A 272 19.79 3.52 1.61
CA GLU A 272 21.09 3.49 0.94
C GLU A 272 21.23 4.68 -0.02
N GLY A 273 22.29 5.48 0.14
CA GLY A 273 22.60 6.64 -0.68
C GLY A 273 21.71 7.87 -0.43
N LEU A 274 20.77 7.82 0.52
CA LEU A 274 19.84 8.92 0.79
C LEU A 274 20.56 10.23 1.16
N GLU A 275 21.74 10.16 1.73
CA GLU A 275 22.59 11.31 2.05
C GLU A 275 23.06 12.10 0.81
N ALA A 276 22.97 11.53 -0.37
CA ALA A 276 23.30 12.22 -1.63
C ALA A 276 22.19 13.17 -2.09
N TYR A 277 20.96 12.98 -1.64
CA TYR A 277 19.85 13.89 -1.94
C TYR A 277 19.84 15.03 -0.92
N THR A 278 20.39 16.17 -1.29
CA THR A 278 20.59 17.32 -0.40
C THR A 278 19.48 18.37 -0.45
N ASP A 279 18.54 18.24 -1.40
CA ASP A 279 17.38 19.10 -1.51
C ASP A 279 16.41 18.84 -0.37
N THR A 280 15.57 19.84 -0.06
CA THR A 280 14.60 19.70 1.03
C THR A 280 13.51 18.70 0.63
N VAL A 281 13.23 17.74 1.52
CA VAL A 281 12.10 16.80 1.40
C VAL A 281 10.89 17.40 2.12
N LEU A 282 9.71 17.35 1.51
CA LEU A 282 8.46 17.64 2.21
C LEU A 282 7.93 16.35 2.85
N MET A 283 7.83 16.31 4.16
CA MET A 283 7.15 15.24 4.88
C MET A 283 5.77 15.68 5.32
N LEU A 284 4.73 15.04 4.80
CA LEU A 284 3.36 15.21 5.26
C LEU A 284 3.06 14.19 6.35
N VAL A 285 2.46 14.65 7.43
CA VAL A 285 1.99 13.81 8.54
C VAL A 285 0.58 14.22 8.92
N SER A 286 -0.26 13.27 9.30
CA SER A 286 -1.64 13.53 9.69
C SER A 286 -1.77 13.74 11.20
N GLU A 287 -2.74 14.55 11.60
CA GLU A 287 -2.99 14.90 13.01
C GLU A 287 -3.47 13.70 13.83
N CYS A 288 -4.34 12.86 13.25
CA CYS A 288 -5.03 11.81 13.98
C CYS A 288 -4.28 10.48 14.02
N ASN A 289 -3.30 10.29 13.15
CA ASN A 289 -2.59 9.01 13.06
C ASN A 289 -1.68 8.80 14.27
N GLN A 290 -2.05 7.84 15.13
CA GLN A 290 -1.31 7.50 16.34
C GLN A 290 -0.27 6.41 16.10
N TRP A 291 -0.26 5.78 14.92
CA TRP A 291 0.62 4.66 14.63
C TRP A 291 1.89 5.08 13.88
N VAL A 292 1.74 5.70 12.70
CA VAL A 292 2.88 6.18 11.89
C VAL A 292 2.86 7.69 11.70
N GLY A 293 2.11 8.43 12.54
CA GLY A 293 2.01 9.87 12.51
C GLY A 293 3.26 10.58 13.04
N LEU A 294 3.10 11.85 13.43
CA LEU A 294 4.21 12.77 13.71
C LEU A 294 5.26 12.23 14.70
N ASP A 295 4.83 11.60 15.80
CA ASP A 295 5.77 11.11 16.82
C ASP A 295 6.63 9.95 16.31
N TYR A 296 6.04 9.05 15.51
CA TYR A 296 6.77 7.98 14.85
C TYR A 296 7.77 8.53 13.83
N GLN A 297 7.35 9.48 12.99
CA GLN A 297 8.22 10.09 11.99
C GLN A 297 9.39 10.84 12.65
N ARG A 298 9.13 11.57 13.73
CA ARG A 298 10.19 12.24 14.52
C ARG A 298 11.19 11.29 15.14
N THR A 299 10.69 10.15 15.61
CA THR A 299 11.55 9.17 16.31
C THR A 299 12.47 8.44 15.35
N TYR A 300 12.00 8.12 14.15
CA TYR A 300 12.69 7.16 13.30
C TYR A 300 13.16 7.72 11.95
N HIS A 301 12.53 8.78 11.41
CA HIS A 301 12.72 9.10 10.00
C HIS A 301 13.25 10.51 9.71
N LEU A 302 12.93 11.52 10.53
CA LEU A 302 13.34 12.90 10.18
C LEU A 302 14.86 13.05 10.04
N ASP A 303 15.64 12.43 10.92
CA ASP A 303 17.10 12.52 10.91
C ASP A 303 17.77 11.73 9.77
N LEU A 304 16.99 10.94 9.00
CA LEU A 304 17.50 10.21 7.85
C LEU A 304 17.70 11.13 6.62
N TYR A 305 16.94 12.21 6.54
CA TYR A 305 17.00 13.16 5.42
C TYR A 305 17.95 14.32 5.75
N PRO A 306 18.88 14.70 4.85
CA PRO A 306 19.75 15.85 5.05
C PRO A 306 19.00 17.16 5.28
N SER A 307 17.84 17.33 4.65
CA SER A 307 16.94 18.48 4.82
C SER A 307 15.48 18.02 4.72
N VAL A 308 14.65 18.30 5.72
CA VAL A 308 13.25 17.93 5.73
C VAL A 308 12.39 19.05 6.32
N GLU A 309 11.29 19.34 5.63
CA GLU A 309 10.20 20.21 6.11
C GLU A 309 9.01 19.33 6.46
N VAL A 310 8.43 19.54 7.65
CA VAL A 310 7.27 18.74 8.11
C VAL A 310 6.03 19.61 8.10
N VAL A 311 4.98 19.14 7.45
CA VAL A 311 3.64 19.75 7.47
C VAL A 311 2.64 18.77 8.08
N VAL A 312 1.91 19.22 9.09
CA VAL A 312 0.84 18.44 9.73
C VAL A 312 -0.48 18.76 9.03
N ILE A 313 -1.15 17.73 8.52
CA ILE A 313 -2.48 17.85 7.91
C ILE A 313 -3.53 17.67 9.00
N SER A 314 -4.30 18.73 9.25
CA SER A 314 -5.34 18.76 10.28
C SER A 314 -6.53 17.90 9.89
N ASP A 315 -7.29 17.43 10.88
CA ASP A 315 -8.52 16.66 10.69
C ASP A 315 -8.36 15.48 9.71
N ALA A 316 -7.17 14.87 9.68
CA ALA A 316 -6.85 13.74 8.81
C ALA A 316 -6.11 12.64 9.57
N GLY A 317 -6.33 11.41 9.17
CA GLY A 317 -5.55 10.22 9.51
C GLY A 317 -4.60 9.83 8.39
N HIS A 318 -4.25 8.54 8.35
CA HIS A 318 -3.29 8.03 7.36
C HIS A 318 -3.72 8.30 5.91
N ASP A 319 -5.02 8.24 5.61
CA ASP A 319 -5.56 8.56 4.28
C ASP A 319 -5.76 10.07 4.06
N MET A 320 -4.79 10.89 4.44
CA MET A 320 -4.87 12.35 4.40
C MET A 320 -5.29 12.92 3.04
N PHE A 321 -4.93 12.25 1.94
CA PHE A 321 -5.31 12.66 0.58
C PHE A 321 -6.79 12.41 0.27
N TRP A 322 -7.44 11.57 1.05
CA TRP A 322 -8.87 11.32 1.01
C TRP A 322 -9.63 12.11 2.08
N GLU A 323 -9.13 12.13 3.32
CA GLU A 323 -9.81 12.74 4.46
C GLU A 323 -9.75 14.28 4.43
N ASN A 324 -8.58 14.84 4.06
CA ASN A 324 -8.41 16.29 3.87
C ASN A 324 -7.58 16.59 2.61
N PRO A 325 -8.14 16.37 1.41
CA PRO A 325 -7.44 16.62 0.16
C PRO A 325 -7.05 18.09 -0.03
N LEU A 326 -7.87 19.04 0.46
CA LEU A 326 -7.60 20.47 0.27
C LEU A 326 -6.28 20.90 0.90
N ASP A 327 -6.05 20.59 2.17
CA ASP A 327 -4.83 20.99 2.87
C ASP A 327 -3.63 20.18 2.38
N SER A 328 -3.83 18.88 2.09
CA SER A 328 -2.79 18.01 1.56
C SER A 328 -2.27 18.50 0.20
N ILE A 329 -3.17 18.81 -0.72
CA ILE A 329 -2.84 19.31 -2.06
C ILE A 329 -2.23 20.71 -1.98
N ALA A 330 -2.77 21.59 -1.12
CA ALA A 330 -2.22 22.93 -0.93
C ALA A 330 -0.77 22.90 -0.42
N ALA A 331 -0.46 22.00 0.52
CA ALA A 331 0.90 21.82 1.03
C ALA A 331 1.86 21.35 -0.07
N ILE A 332 1.47 20.34 -0.84
CA ILE A 332 2.27 19.84 -1.98
C ILE A 332 2.49 20.96 -2.99
N ARG A 333 1.42 21.63 -3.45
CA ARG A 333 1.49 22.71 -4.44
C ARG A 333 2.42 23.85 -3.99
N ALA A 334 2.33 24.25 -2.72
CA ALA A 334 3.19 25.28 -2.16
C ALA A 334 4.67 24.87 -2.15
N PHE A 335 4.94 23.60 -1.95
CA PHE A 335 6.29 23.05 -1.96
C PHE A 335 6.86 22.94 -3.38
N LEU A 336 6.11 22.38 -4.32
CA LEU A 336 6.55 22.16 -5.71
C LEU A 336 6.79 23.45 -6.52
N ARG A 337 6.31 24.61 -6.05
CA ARG A 337 6.52 25.92 -6.69
C ARG A 337 7.79 26.63 -6.26
N ARG A 338 8.62 26.07 -5.42
CA ARG A 338 9.86 26.66 -4.92
C ARG A 338 11.02 26.39 -5.85
#